data_99010cc6f0dc7e3eeaf9d1bf569deaeb
#
_entry.id   99010cc6f0dc7e3eeaf9d1bf569deaeb
#
_cell.length_a   1.000
_cell.length_b   1.000
_cell.length_c   1.000
_cell.angle_alpha   90.00
_cell.angle_beta   90.00
_cell.angle_gamma   90.00
#
_symmetry.space_group_name_H-M   'P 1'
#
loop_
_entity.id
_entity.type
_entity.pdbx_description
1 polymer ?
#
loop_
_entity_poly.entity_id
_entity_poly.type
_entity_poly.pdbx_seq_one_letter_code
_entity_poly.pdbx_strand_id
1 'polypeptide(L)'
;LGNETSAAIAPRDLEIRLTAFANDSMMGRQAGTYWGEKAADYVAAQFQRLGVQPAGENGGYFQVVPGITPRDTTMRRGLARNVIGVIPGSDPALRGEYVAITAHNDHIGFTHRVVDHDSLRAFNAVIRPLGADSRPHAPSPEETARIQGILEGLRKAHAPRPDSIFNGADDDGSGTVALIEIAEAFTKGNVRPRRSVLLVSHTAEEAGLLGSEYFTDHPTIPIDSIVAEFDVDMIGRGSARDIKGGGPTYLEVVGLRRLSKEFGDWVEAANAKESTPFVFNFEYDAPGHPEQYYCRADHYSYARYGVPSVSLSRGAHQDYHQVTDEPQYIDYPDYARLTQMVFDAALFVGNADHRPRLDEPKPANPHVPCKQ
;
A
#
# COMPACT_ATOMS: atom_id res chain seq x y z
N LEU A 1 -13.31 -21.35 -4.33
CA LEU A 1 -11.86 -21.30 -4.11
C LEU A 1 -11.59 -21.84 -2.71
N GLY A 2 -10.70 -22.85 -2.55
CA GLY A 2 -10.27 -23.29 -1.24
C GLY A 2 -9.54 -22.14 -0.53
N ASN A 3 -9.79 -21.94 0.74
CA ASN A 3 -9.26 -20.81 1.53
C ASN A 3 -7.84 -21.08 2.07
N GLU A 4 -7.13 -22.06 1.55
CA GLU A 4 -5.77 -22.39 2.01
C GLU A 4 -4.76 -21.59 1.22
N THR A 5 -3.93 -20.83 1.93
CA THR A 5 -2.79 -20.07 1.42
C THR A 5 -1.49 -20.78 1.79
N SER A 6 -0.40 -20.46 1.13
CA SER A 6 0.90 -21.11 1.27
C SER A 6 2.01 -20.14 1.67
N ALA A 7 3.19 -20.65 2.02
CA ALA A 7 4.36 -19.82 2.30
C ALA A 7 4.99 -19.19 1.04
N ALA A 8 4.59 -19.64 -0.15
CA ALA A 8 5.06 -19.06 -1.39
C ALA A 8 4.18 -17.87 -1.76
N ILE A 9 4.79 -16.74 -2.08
CA ILE A 9 4.08 -15.57 -2.60
C ILE A 9 3.48 -15.92 -3.96
N ALA A 10 2.15 -16.02 -4.03
CA ALA A 10 1.47 -16.56 -5.19
C ALA A 10 0.27 -15.68 -5.63
N PRO A 11 0.03 -15.53 -6.94
CA PRO A 11 -1.10 -14.76 -7.48
C PRO A 11 -2.44 -15.18 -6.88
N ARG A 12 -2.66 -16.50 -6.72
CA ARG A 12 -3.89 -17.04 -6.16
C ARG A 12 -4.11 -16.65 -4.69
N ASP A 13 -3.06 -16.66 -3.89
CA ASP A 13 -3.16 -16.39 -2.45
C ASP A 13 -3.48 -14.91 -2.22
N LEU A 14 -2.85 -14.03 -3.02
CA LEU A 14 -3.15 -12.61 -3.08
C LEU A 14 -4.60 -12.36 -3.54
N GLU A 15 -5.09 -13.05 -4.58
CA GLU A 15 -6.47 -12.94 -5.06
C GLU A 15 -7.50 -13.32 -4.00
N ILE A 16 -7.27 -14.44 -3.29
CA ILE A 16 -8.16 -14.91 -2.22
C ILE A 16 -8.28 -13.85 -1.11
N ARG A 17 -7.14 -13.32 -0.66
CA ARG A 17 -7.10 -12.31 0.41
C ARG A 17 -7.69 -10.99 -0.02
N LEU A 18 -7.32 -10.51 -1.20
CA LEU A 18 -7.77 -9.22 -1.70
C LEU A 18 -9.28 -9.22 -1.97
N THR A 19 -9.81 -10.30 -2.56
CA THR A 19 -11.26 -10.45 -2.74
C THR A 19 -12.02 -10.41 -1.41
N ALA A 20 -11.42 -10.91 -0.32
CA ALA A 20 -12.04 -10.82 1.00
C ALA A 20 -11.89 -9.43 1.63
N PHE A 21 -10.71 -8.80 1.49
CA PHE A 21 -10.39 -7.52 2.11
C PHE A 21 -11.04 -6.32 1.41
N ALA A 22 -11.11 -6.33 0.08
CA ALA A 22 -11.75 -5.29 -0.74
C ALA A 22 -13.17 -5.67 -1.19
N ASN A 23 -13.88 -6.50 -0.43
CA ASN A 23 -15.26 -6.90 -0.69
C ASN A 23 -16.25 -5.81 -0.26
N ASP A 24 -17.41 -5.73 -0.93
CA ASP A 24 -18.50 -4.78 -0.59
C ASP A 24 -18.91 -4.83 0.89
N SER A 25 -18.82 -6.00 1.53
CA SER A 25 -19.11 -6.13 2.97
C SER A 25 -18.16 -5.37 3.88
N MET A 26 -17.05 -4.87 3.32
CA MET A 26 -16.09 -3.98 3.98
C MET A 26 -16.43 -2.49 3.77
N MET A 27 -17.43 -2.17 2.94
CA MET A 27 -17.98 -0.82 2.74
C MET A 27 -16.91 0.26 2.55
N GLY A 28 -15.83 -0.07 1.83
CA GLY A 28 -14.74 0.87 1.54
C GLY A 28 -13.90 1.31 2.74
N ARG A 29 -13.92 0.58 3.83
CA ARG A 29 -12.98 0.61 4.97
C ARG A 29 -12.65 2.00 5.56
N GLN A 30 -13.55 2.99 5.46
CA GLN A 30 -13.23 4.35 5.90
C GLN A 30 -12.80 4.39 7.37
N ALA A 31 -11.67 5.07 7.63
CA ALA A 31 -11.15 5.26 8.99
C ALA A 31 -12.18 5.94 9.91
N GLY A 32 -12.22 5.53 11.19
CA GLY A 32 -13.18 6.02 12.17
C GLY A 32 -14.60 5.44 12.03
N THR A 33 -14.83 4.54 11.07
CA THR A 33 -16.08 3.78 10.93
C THR A 33 -15.93 2.36 11.44
N TYR A 34 -17.07 1.71 11.68
CA TYR A 34 -17.12 0.26 11.98
C TYR A 34 -16.40 -0.58 10.91
N TRP A 35 -16.45 -0.18 9.64
CA TRP A 35 -15.82 -0.94 8.55
C TRP A 35 -14.31 -0.75 8.49
N GLY A 36 -13.81 0.45 8.81
CA GLY A 36 -12.36 0.66 9.02
C GLY A 36 -11.84 -0.13 10.22
N GLU A 37 -12.62 -0.17 11.32
CA GLU A 37 -12.31 -1.03 12.47
C GLU A 37 -12.29 -2.51 12.10
N LYS A 38 -13.26 -2.98 11.29
CA LYS A 38 -13.33 -4.35 10.77
C LYS A 38 -12.15 -4.70 9.86
N ALA A 39 -11.63 -3.73 9.08
CA ALA A 39 -10.43 -3.93 8.26
C ALA A 39 -9.20 -4.18 9.15
N ALA A 40 -9.01 -3.37 10.20
CA ALA A 40 -7.95 -3.59 11.19
C ALA A 40 -8.09 -4.96 11.89
N ASP A 41 -9.33 -5.36 12.24
CA ASP A 41 -9.59 -6.70 12.83
C ASP A 41 -9.21 -7.83 11.87
N TYR A 42 -9.47 -7.68 10.57
CA TYR A 42 -9.06 -8.66 9.56
C TYR A 42 -7.54 -8.83 9.53
N VAL A 43 -6.77 -7.73 9.46
CA VAL A 43 -5.31 -7.77 9.43
C VAL A 43 -4.77 -8.41 10.70
N ALA A 44 -5.23 -8.00 11.88
CA ALA A 44 -4.81 -8.56 13.17
C ALA A 44 -5.11 -10.07 13.27
N ALA A 45 -6.27 -10.51 12.78
CA ALA A 45 -6.62 -11.93 12.74
C ALA A 45 -5.70 -12.74 11.82
N GLN A 46 -5.28 -12.17 10.67
CA GLN A 46 -4.31 -12.80 9.79
C GLN A 46 -2.93 -12.88 10.46
N PHE A 47 -2.45 -11.81 11.08
CA PHE A 47 -1.19 -11.83 11.83
C PHE A 47 -1.20 -12.89 12.94
N GLN A 48 -2.29 -12.97 13.70
CA GLN A 48 -2.46 -13.99 14.73
C GLN A 48 -2.42 -15.41 14.15
N ARG A 49 -3.16 -15.67 13.08
CA ARG A 49 -3.19 -16.96 12.37
C ARG A 49 -1.80 -17.39 11.89
N LEU A 50 -1.02 -16.44 11.42
CA LEU A 50 0.33 -16.65 10.90
C LEU A 50 1.40 -16.78 12.01
N GLY A 51 1.07 -16.45 13.26
CA GLY A 51 2.01 -16.50 14.38
C GLY A 51 2.97 -15.29 14.41
N VAL A 52 2.60 -14.19 13.76
CA VAL A 52 3.27 -12.90 13.93
C VAL A 52 3.08 -12.45 15.39
N GLN A 53 4.11 -11.94 16.04
CA GLN A 53 4.01 -11.49 17.44
C GLN A 53 3.34 -10.12 17.50
N PRO A 54 2.41 -9.88 18.46
CA PRO A 54 1.81 -8.58 18.64
C PRO A 54 2.85 -7.55 19.10
N ALA A 55 2.78 -6.34 18.54
CA ALA A 55 3.69 -5.25 18.86
C ALA A 55 2.97 -3.88 19.00
N GLY A 56 1.65 -3.90 19.12
CA GLY A 56 0.85 -2.72 19.41
C GLY A 56 0.79 -2.40 20.90
N GLU A 57 -0.20 -1.59 21.30
CA GLU A 57 -0.38 -1.17 22.68
C GLU A 57 -0.84 -2.34 23.57
N ASN A 58 -0.46 -2.27 24.85
CA ASN A 58 -0.87 -3.23 25.89
C ASN A 58 -0.60 -4.70 25.54
N GLY A 59 0.41 -4.98 24.70
CA GLY A 59 0.78 -6.32 24.26
C GLY A 59 -0.17 -6.92 23.22
N GLY A 60 -1.06 -6.13 22.63
CA GLY A 60 -1.93 -6.50 21.53
C GLY A 60 -1.35 -6.12 20.17
N TYR A 61 -2.17 -6.27 19.12
CA TYR A 61 -1.79 -5.84 17.75
C TYR A 61 -2.13 -4.37 17.47
N PHE A 62 -3.04 -3.76 18.23
CA PHE A 62 -3.60 -2.46 17.89
C PHE A 62 -2.89 -1.31 18.57
N GLN A 63 -2.83 -0.18 17.85
CA GLN A 63 -2.60 1.14 18.38
C GLN A 63 -3.77 2.02 17.97
N VAL A 64 -4.48 2.61 18.93
CA VAL A 64 -5.65 3.45 18.64
C VAL A 64 -5.19 4.86 18.25
N VAL A 65 -5.57 5.30 17.07
CA VAL A 65 -5.31 6.66 16.58
C VAL A 65 -6.46 7.56 17.01
N PRO A 66 -6.23 8.54 17.89
CA PRO A 66 -7.29 9.36 18.46
C PRO A 66 -7.80 10.42 17.46
N GLY A 67 -9.00 10.91 17.70
CA GLY A 67 -9.54 12.07 16.97
C GLY A 67 -10.09 11.78 15.57
N ILE A 68 -9.99 10.55 15.08
CA ILE A 68 -10.50 10.18 13.77
C ILE A 68 -12.01 9.96 13.84
N THR A 69 -12.74 10.68 13.02
CA THR A 69 -14.20 10.54 12.91
C THR A 69 -14.61 10.51 11.43
N PRO A 70 -15.62 9.70 11.06
CA PRO A 70 -16.08 9.66 9.68
C PRO A 70 -16.60 11.03 9.23
N ARG A 71 -16.37 11.38 7.97
CA ARG A 71 -16.92 12.60 7.36
C ARG A 71 -18.44 12.61 7.35
N ASP A 72 -19.04 11.45 7.06
CA ASP A 72 -20.49 11.25 7.16
C ASP A 72 -20.87 10.82 8.57
N THR A 73 -21.52 11.71 9.31
CA THR A 73 -21.93 11.47 10.71
C THR A 73 -23.05 10.44 10.86
N THR A 74 -23.67 10.00 9.76
CA THR A 74 -24.67 8.92 9.76
C THR A 74 -24.05 7.52 9.74
N MET A 75 -22.76 7.44 9.41
CA MET A 75 -22.04 6.17 9.44
C MET A 75 -21.88 5.62 10.85
N ARG A 76 -21.96 4.29 10.98
CA ARG A 76 -21.66 3.59 12.23
C ARG A 76 -20.20 3.84 12.57
N ARG A 77 -19.96 4.48 13.72
CA ARG A 77 -18.61 4.77 14.23
C ARG A 77 -17.86 3.49 14.63
N GLY A 78 -16.55 3.54 14.51
CA GLY A 78 -15.59 2.54 14.95
C GLY A 78 -14.28 3.21 15.36
N LEU A 79 -13.35 2.44 15.85
CA LEU A 79 -12.01 2.92 16.19
C LEU A 79 -11.12 2.93 14.94
N ALA A 80 -10.36 3.99 14.76
CA ALA A 80 -9.25 4.00 13.81
C ALA A 80 -8.02 3.37 14.50
N ARG A 81 -7.46 2.31 13.93
CA ARG A 81 -6.41 1.52 14.56
C ARG A 81 -5.32 1.13 13.58
N ASN A 82 -4.08 1.47 13.91
CA ASN A 82 -2.92 0.81 13.31
C ASN A 82 -2.85 -0.64 13.81
N VAL A 83 -2.39 -1.54 12.95
CA VAL A 83 -2.13 -2.95 13.31
C VAL A 83 -0.65 -3.22 13.21
N ILE A 84 -0.04 -3.65 14.33
CA ILE A 84 1.42 -3.72 14.46
C ILE A 84 1.81 -5.13 14.88
N GLY A 85 2.71 -5.74 14.10
CA GLY A 85 3.24 -7.06 14.36
C GLY A 85 4.74 -7.15 14.14
N VAL A 86 5.37 -8.11 14.80
CA VAL A 86 6.81 -8.38 14.68
C VAL A 86 7.06 -9.84 14.35
N ILE A 87 7.96 -10.07 13.41
CA ILE A 87 8.57 -11.37 13.16
C ILE A 87 10.02 -11.29 13.66
N PRO A 88 10.36 -11.99 14.75
CA PRO A 88 11.69 -11.91 15.35
C PRO A 88 12.80 -12.35 14.41
N GLY A 89 13.88 -11.60 14.36
CA GLY A 89 15.08 -11.92 13.61
C GLY A 89 15.81 -13.14 14.17
N SER A 90 16.62 -13.78 13.31
CA SER A 90 17.37 -14.99 13.63
C SER A 90 18.65 -14.71 14.42
N ASP A 91 19.23 -13.49 14.35
CA ASP A 91 20.47 -13.11 15.02
C ASP A 91 20.17 -12.44 16.37
N PRO A 92 20.57 -13.05 17.50
CA PRO A 92 20.36 -12.47 18.83
C PRO A 92 20.93 -11.06 19.02
N ALA A 93 22.01 -10.71 18.28
CA ALA A 93 22.64 -9.40 18.36
C ALA A 93 21.89 -8.32 17.55
N LEU A 94 21.17 -8.72 16.50
CA LEU A 94 20.49 -7.81 15.58
C LEU A 94 18.96 -7.82 15.68
N ARG A 95 18.37 -8.77 16.42
CA ARG A 95 16.91 -8.89 16.54
C ARG A 95 16.21 -7.70 17.20
N GLY A 96 16.96 -6.80 17.85
CA GLY A 96 16.47 -5.53 18.36
C GLY A 96 16.44 -4.40 17.34
N GLU A 97 16.86 -4.68 16.11
CA GLU A 97 16.77 -3.79 14.96
C GLU A 97 15.70 -4.30 13.99
N TYR A 98 14.98 -3.39 13.35
CA TYR A 98 13.79 -3.72 12.56
C TYR A 98 13.89 -3.19 11.13
N VAL A 99 13.54 -4.01 10.18
CA VAL A 99 13.14 -3.57 8.83
C VAL A 99 11.62 -3.48 8.84
N ALA A 100 11.08 -2.29 8.65
CA ALA A 100 9.64 -2.08 8.59
C ALA A 100 9.12 -2.32 7.17
N ILE A 101 7.95 -2.95 7.06
CA ILE A 101 7.15 -3.02 5.85
C ILE A 101 5.78 -2.49 6.23
N THR A 102 5.30 -1.50 5.51
CA THR A 102 4.08 -0.78 5.82
C THR A 102 3.11 -0.74 4.65
N ALA A 103 1.84 -0.54 4.95
CA ALA A 103 0.75 -0.35 4.02
C ALA A 103 -0.42 0.28 4.76
N HIS A 104 -1.40 0.89 4.11
CA HIS A 104 -2.58 1.36 4.83
C HIS A 104 -3.82 0.47 4.64
N ASN A 105 -4.68 0.39 5.66
CA ASN A 105 -5.84 -0.51 5.68
C ASN A 105 -7.17 0.20 5.45
N ASP A 106 -7.18 1.51 5.50
CA ASP A 106 -8.38 2.29 5.23
C ASP A 106 -8.52 2.63 3.74
N HIS A 107 -9.69 3.12 3.37
CA HIS A 107 -9.98 3.76 2.11
C HIS A 107 -11.14 4.74 2.32
N ILE A 108 -11.71 5.31 1.26
CA ILE A 108 -12.60 6.48 1.35
C ILE A 108 -14.09 6.15 1.63
N GLY A 109 -14.43 4.88 1.80
CA GLY A 109 -15.78 4.47 2.23
C GLY A 109 -16.77 4.29 1.08
N PHE A 110 -17.93 4.91 1.18
CA PHE A 110 -18.98 4.82 0.16
C PHE A 110 -19.64 6.19 -0.11
N THR A 111 -20.38 6.27 -1.20
CA THR A 111 -21.16 7.45 -1.57
C THR A 111 -22.65 7.15 -1.62
N HIS A 112 -23.48 8.14 -1.26
CA HIS A 112 -24.94 8.04 -1.44
C HIS A 112 -25.36 8.18 -2.90
N ARG A 113 -24.46 8.63 -3.77
CA ARG A 113 -24.70 8.75 -5.21
C ARG A 113 -24.30 7.42 -5.88
N VAL A 114 -25.29 6.61 -6.16
CA VAL A 114 -25.08 5.40 -6.97
C VAL A 114 -24.70 5.78 -8.39
N VAL A 115 -23.66 5.16 -8.91
CA VAL A 115 -23.20 5.29 -10.29
C VAL A 115 -23.32 3.97 -11.03
N ASP A 116 -23.39 4.01 -12.35
CA ASP A 116 -23.24 2.82 -13.16
C ASP A 116 -21.77 2.53 -13.36
N HIS A 117 -21.29 1.46 -12.76
CA HIS A 117 -19.90 1.03 -12.76
C HIS A 117 -19.29 0.97 -14.17
N ASP A 118 -19.99 0.39 -15.14
CA ASP A 118 -19.46 0.24 -16.51
C ASP A 118 -19.38 1.58 -17.25
N SER A 119 -20.35 2.46 -17.01
CA SER A 119 -20.32 3.82 -17.57
C SER A 119 -19.13 4.60 -17.04
N LEU A 120 -18.83 4.46 -15.74
CA LEU A 120 -17.68 5.11 -15.11
C LEU A 120 -16.37 4.54 -15.66
N ARG A 121 -16.24 3.21 -15.79
CA ARG A 121 -15.05 2.59 -16.40
C ARG A 121 -14.84 3.02 -17.84
N ALA A 122 -15.89 3.02 -18.66
CA ALA A 122 -15.81 3.50 -20.04
C ALA A 122 -15.37 4.95 -20.13
N PHE A 123 -15.89 5.80 -19.22
CA PHE A 123 -15.49 7.19 -19.08
C PHE A 123 -14.02 7.33 -18.68
N ASN A 124 -13.60 6.66 -17.62
CA ASN A 124 -12.24 6.72 -17.10
C ASN A 124 -11.21 6.27 -18.13
N ALA A 125 -11.50 5.18 -18.88
CA ALA A 125 -10.62 4.66 -19.92
C ALA A 125 -10.35 5.65 -21.07
N VAL A 126 -11.19 6.65 -21.26
CA VAL A 126 -11.05 7.65 -22.33
C VAL A 126 -10.57 8.99 -21.79
N ILE A 127 -11.09 9.42 -20.64
CA ILE A 127 -10.87 10.76 -20.09
C ILE A 127 -9.68 10.80 -19.13
N ARG A 128 -9.29 9.64 -18.57
CA ARG A 128 -8.16 9.54 -17.64
C ARG A 128 -7.00 8.69 -18.18
N PRO A 129 -6.48 9.01 -19.40
CA PRO A 129 -5.42 8.20 -20.04
C PRO A 129 -4.07 8.27 -19.31
N LEU A 130 -3.88 9.24 -18.41
CA LEU A 130 -2.69 9.39 -17.55
C LEU A 130 -3.00 8.96 -16.10
N GLY A 131 -4.04 8.16 -15.89
CA GLY A 131 -4.47 7.81 -14.54
C GLY A 131 -5.07 9.01 -13.79
N ALA A 132 -4.81 9.11 -12.50
CA ALA A 132 -5.29 10.18 -11.64
C ALA A 132 -4.79 11.57 -12.06
N ASP A 133 -3.61 11.64 -12.68
CA ASP A 133 -3.00 12.90 -13.15
C ASP A 133 -3.67 13.50 -14.38
N SER A 134 -4.66 12.81 -14.95
CA SER A 134 -5.41 13.33 -16.10
C SER A 134 -6.23 14.55 -15.70
N ARG A 135 -6.09 15.64 -16.45
CA ARG A 135 -6.87 16.87 -16.20
C ARG A 135 -8.35 16.62 -16.52
N PRO A 136 -9.26 16.85 -15.58
CA PRO A 136 -10.69 16.72 -15.83
C PRO A 136 -11.15 17.65 -16.95
N HIS A 137 -11.91 17.12 -17.90
CA HIS A 137 -12.54 17.89 -18.98
C HIS A 137 -13.85 17.23 -19.40
N ALA A 138 -14.71 17.98 -20.08
CA ALA A 138 -15.92 17.44 -20.69
C ALA A 138 -15.54 16.67 -21.97
N PRO A 139 -16.10 15.47 -22.20
CA PRO A 139 -15.79 14.69 -23.40
C PRO A 139 -16.08 15.43 -24.70
N SER A 140 -15.15 15.39 -25.65
CA SER A 140 -15.39 15.80 -27.03
C SER A 140 -16.37 14.83 -27.73
N PRO A 141 -16.90 15.16 -28.91
CA PRO A 141 -17.72 14.23 -29.69
C PRO A 141 -17.02 12.91 -30.01
N GLU A 142 -15.71 12.94 -30.33
CA GLU A 142 -14.90 11.75 -30.60
C GLU A 142 -14.70 10.90 -29.34
N GLU A 143 -14.41 11.54 -28.21
CA GLU A 143 -14.28 10.86 -26.91
C GLU A 143 -15.61 10.26 -26.48
N THR A 144 -16.72 10.99 -26.67
CA THR A 144 -18.07 10.49 -26.40
C THR A 144 -18.36 9.23 -27.22
N ALA A 145 -18.03 9.21 -28.51
CA ALA A 145 -18.21 8.04 -29.36
C ALA A 145 -17.36 6.84 -28.88
N ARG A 146 -16.12 7.08 -28.43
CA ARG A 146 -15.26 6.04 -27.87
C ARG A 146 -15.83 5.49 -26.56
N ILE A 147 -16.30 6.37 -25.65
CA ILE A 147 -16.95 5.98 -24.40
C ILE A 147 -18.15 5.08 -24.68
N GLN A 148 -19.01 5.47 -25.61
CA GLN A 148 -20.18 4.67 -26.01
C GLN A 148 -19.78 3.31 -26.58
N GLY A 149 -18.78 3.26 -27.45
CA GLY A 149 -18.29 1.99 -28.01
C GLY A 149 -17.74 1.02 -26.94
N ILE A 150 -17.02 1.53 -25.94
CA ILE A 150 -16.55 0.73 -24.80
C ILE A 150 -17.76 0.23 -23.98
N LEU A 151 -18.68 1.13 -23.64
CA LEU A 151 -19.88 0.80 -22.86
C LEU A 151 -20.75 -0.25 -23.55
N GLU A 152 -20.98 -0.13 -24.86
CA GLU A 152 -21.69 -1.15 -25.65
C GLU A 152 -21.02 -2.51 -25.60
N GLY A 153 -19.67 -2.54 -25.62
CA GLY A 153 -18.91 -3.76 -25.43
C GLY A 153 -19.16 -4.42 -24.07
N LEU A 154 -19.10 -3.64 -22.99
CA LEU A 154 -19.36 -4.12 -21.63
C LEU A 154 -20.82 -4.61 -21.47
N ARG A 155 -21.79 -3.90 -22.06
CA ARG A 155 -23.21 -4.27 -22.02
C ARG A 155 -23.57 -5.57 -22.77
N LYS A 156 -22.70 -6.04 -23.64
CA LYS A 156 -22.86 -7.38 -24.25
C LYS A 156 -22.47 -8.49 -23.29
N ALA A 157 -21.59 -8.21 -22.31
CA ALA A 157 -21.12 -9.20 -21.35
C ALA A 157 -22.03 -9.33 -20.14
N HIS A 158 -22.63 -8.24 -19.65
CA HIS A 158 -23.48 -8.24 -18.46
C HIS A 158 -24.43 -7.02 -18.40
N ALA A 159 -25.43 -7.09 -17.54
CA ALA A 159 -26.35 -5.99 -17.25
C ALA A 159 -25.65 -4.82 -16.53
N PRO A 160 -26.25 -3.58 -16.53
CA PRO A 160 -25.77 -2.47 -15.72
C PRO A 160 -25.53 -2.84 -14.26
N ARG A 161 -24.41 -2.38 -13.69
CA ARG A 161 -24.03 -2.61 -12.30
C ARG A 161 -24.08 -1.31 -11.51
N PRO A 162 -25.15 -1.04 -10.74
CA PRO A 162 -25.19 0.08 -9.81
C PRO A 162 -24.12 -0.11 -8.74
N ASP A 163 -23.33 0.90 -8.48
CA ASP A 163 -22.25 0.87 -7.51
C ASP A 163 -22.17 2.18 -6.72
N SER A 164 -21.71 2.09 -5.48
CA SER A 164 -21.55 3.24 -4.58
C SER A 164 -20.44 3.03 -3.55
N ILE A 165 -19.74 1.89 -3.59
CA ILE A 165 -18.70 1.53 -2.63
C ILE A 165 -17.34 1.73 -3.28
N PHE A 166 -16.49 2.48 -2.61
CA PHE A 166 -15.08 2.61 -2.99
C PHE A 166 -14.32 1.44 -2.38
N ASN A 167 -14.22 0.33 -3.12
CA ASN A 167 -13.64 -0.90 -2.60
C ASN A 167 -12.15 -0.76 -2.31
N GLY A 168 -11.44 0.13 -3.01
CA GLY A 168 -10.01 0.37 -2.80
C GLY A 168 -9.21 -0.93 -2.90
N ALA A 169 -9.35 -1.63 -4.01
CA ALA A 169 -8.68 -2.91 -4.17
C ALA A 169 -7.17 -2.74 -4.39
N ASP A 170 -6.80 -1.73 -5.18
CA ASP A 170 -5.40 -1.35 -5.32
C ASP A 170 -4.98 -0.38 -4.22
N ASP A 171 -5.81 0.61 -3.93
CA ASP A 171 -5.59 1.66 -2.94
C ASP A 171 -6.34 1.40 -1.60
N ASP A 172 -5.71 0.98 -0.49
CA ASP A 172 -4.47 0.22 -0.51
C ASP A 172 -4.73 -1.21 -0.02
N GLY A 173 -5.74 -1.83 -0.67
CA GLY A 173 -5.98 -3.27 -0.47
C GLY A 173 -4.79 -4.11 -0.91
N SER A 174 -4.12 -3.69 -2.01
CA SER A 174 -2.97 -4.42 -2.55
C SER A 174 -1.77 -4.38 -1.61
N GLY A 175 -1.42 -3.24 -1.04
CA GLY A 175 -0.33 -3.15 -0.06
C GLY A 175 -0.64 -3.89 1.23
N THR A 176 -1.81 -3.69 1.82
CA THR A 176 -2.21 -4.40 3.05
C THR A 176 -2.23 -5.93 2.86
N VAL A 177 -2.68 -6.43 1.72
CA VAL A 177 -2.69 -7.88 1.43
C VAL A 177 -1.27 -8.39 1.14
N ALA A 178 -0.42 -7.61 0.45
CA ALA A 178 0.99 -7.94 0.28
C ALA A 178 1.72 -8.06 1.63
N LEU A 179 1.43 -7.15 2.58
CA LEU A 179 1.96 -7.21 3.93
C LEU A 179 1.62 -8.54 4.64
N ILE A 180 0.38 -9.03 4.48
CA ILE A 180 -0.05 -10.33 5.03
C ILE A 180 0.64 -11.49 4.32
N GLU A 181 0.80 -11.43 3.00
CA GLU A 181 1.48 -12.47 2.20
C GLU A 181 2.95 -12.56 2.57
N ILE A 182 3.63 -11.44 2.69
CA ILE A 182 5.03 -11.35 3.16
C ILE A 182 5.15 -11.92 4.58
N ALA A 183 4.18 -11.63 5.46
CA ALA A 183 4.13 -12.20 6.80
C ALA A 183 4.07 -13.73 6.76
N GLU A 184 3.25 -14.32 5.88
CA GLU A 184 3.18 -15.77 5.71
C GLU A 184 4.49 -16.33 5.17
N ALA A 185 5.10 -15.70 4.18
CA ALA A 185 6.37 -16.11 3.61
C ALA A 185 7.50 -16.16 4.67
N PHE A 186 7.59 -15.16 5.55
CA PHE A 186 8.58 -15.17 6.63
C PHE A 186 8.25 -16.12 7.78
N THR A 187 6.98 -16.34 8.12
CA THR A 187 6.60 -17.16 9.28
C THR A 187 6.48 -18.64 8.95
N LYS A 188 6.05 -18.99 7.74
CA LYS A 188 5.84 -20.36 7.28
C LYS A 188 6.92 -20.85 6.31
N GLY A 189 7.68 -19.94 5.72
CA GLY A 189 8.83 -20.23 4.87
C GLY A 189 10.06 -20.64 5.67
N ASN A 190 11.13 -20.99 4.94
CA ASN A 190 12.38 -21.47 5.53
C ASN A 190 13.44 -20.36 5.69
N VAL A 191 13.09 -19.11 5.41
CA VAL A 191 14.03 -17.98 5.39
C VAL A 191 13.62 -16.97 6.43
N ARG A 192 14.58 -16.57 7.28
CA ARG A 192 14.41 -15.49 8.26
C ARG A 192 15.59 -14.52 8.18
N PRO A 193 15.36 -13.22 8.14
CA PRO A 193 16.43 -12.25 8.20
C PRO A 193 17.11 -12.27 9.58
N ARG A 194 18.32 -11.72 9.65
CA ARG A 194 19.05 -11.53 10.92
C ARG A 194 18.35 -10.52 11.82
N ARG A 195 17.89 -9.38 11.25
CA ARG A 195 17.06 -8.38 11.93
C ARG A 195 15.62 -8.81 11.98
N SER A 196 14.87 -8.26 12.91
CA SER A 196 13.42 -8.46 12.96
C SER A 196 12.71 -7.74 11.82
N VAL A 197 11.55 -8.26 11.40
CA VAL A 197 10.65 -7.58 10.48
C VAL A 197 9.51 -6.97 11.29
N LEU A 198 9.31 -5.67 11.15
CA LEU A 198 8.19 -4.93 11.70
C LEU A 198 7.13 -4.76 10.62
N LEU A 199 5.93 -5.22 10.87
CA LEU A 199 4.80 -5.11 9.96
C LEU A 199 3.83 -4.10 10.54
N VAL A 200 3.53 -3.02 9.81
CA VAL A 200 2.58 -2.01 10.26
C VAL A 200 1.55 -1.75 9.17
N SER A 201 0.29 -2.06 9.48
CA SER A 201 -0.83 -1.67 8.64
C SER A 201 -1.45 -0.41 9.24
N HIS A 202 -1.22 0.73 8.60
CA HIS A 202 -1.67 2.04 9.06
C HIS A 202 -3.15 2.25 8.80
N THR A 203 -3.78 3.11 9.59
CA THR A 203 -5.14 3.59 9.37
C THR A 203 -5.12 5.09 9.09
N ALA A 204 -6.18 5.61 8.49
CA ALA A 204 -6.37 7.03 8.23
C ALA A 204 -5.24 7.68 7.40
N GLU A 205 -4.66 6.94 6.45
CA GLU A 205 -3.81 7.48 5.40
C GLU A 205 -4.62 8.48 4.56
N GLU A 206 -5.80 8.07 4.10
CA GLU A 206 -6.76 8.85 3.30
C GLU A 206 -7.30 10.12 4.01
N ALA A 207 -7.08 10.20 5.30
CA ALA A 207 -7.39 11.39 6.10
C ALA A 207 -6.18 12.34 6.25
N GLY A 208 -5.05 12.03 5.62
CA GLY A 208 -3.81 12.80 5.61
C GLY A 208 -2.71 12.20 6.47
N LEU A 209 -2.38 10.92 6.29
CA LEU A 209 -1.27 10.19 6.92
C LEU A 209 -1.39 10.07 8.45
N LEU A 210 -2.61 10.23 9.02
CA LEU A 210 -2.78 10.39 10.46
C LEU A 210 -2.35 9.15 11.26
N GLY A 211 -2.47 7.96 10.69
CA GLY A 211 -2.06 6.71 11.32
C GLY A 211 -0.56 6.54 11.40
N SER A 212 0.17 6.75 10.32
CA SER A 212 1.62 6.65 10.28
C SER A 212 2.28 7.81 11.06
N GLU A 213 1.71 9.01 10.97
CA GLU A 213 2.14 10.14 11.77
C GLU A 213 2.01 9.83 13.26
N TYR A 214 0.85 9.32 13.70
CA TYR A 214 0.62 8.97 15.10
C TYR A 214 1.56 7.83 15.54
N PHE A 215 1.77 6.81 14.71
CA PHE A 215 2.70 5.71 15.03
C PHE A 215 4.12 6.22 15.24
N THR A 216 4.61 7.07 14.36
CA THR A 216 5.99 7.57 14.44
C THR A 216 6.20 8.61 15.54
N ASP A 217 5.15 9.34 15.92
CA ASP A 217 5.16 10.27 17.07
C ASP A 217 5.00 9.56 18.42
N HIS A 218 4.28 8.42 18.44
CA HIS A 218 3.99 7.61 19.63
C HIS A 218 4.36 6.13 19.40
N PRO A 219 5.62 5.82 19.05
CA PRO A 219 5.98 4.51 18.55
C PRO A 219 5.88 3.43 19.63
N THR A 220 5.24 2.30 19.32
CA THR A 220 5.21 1.12 20.18
C THR A 220 6.51 0.32 20.13
N ILE A 221 7.30 0.54 19.08
CA ILE A 221 8.67 0.06 18.88
C ILE A 221 9.57 1.29 18.75
N PRO A 222 10.70 1.40 19.49
CA PRO A 222 11.56 2.58 19.43
C PRO A 222 11.91 2.95 17.99
N ILE A 223 11.58 4.17 17.57
CA ILE A 223 11.76 4.61 16.17
C ILE A 223 13.22 4.48 15.73
N ASP A 224 14.17 4.72 16.61
CA ASP A 224 15.60 4.58 16.35
C ASP A 224 16.06 3.14 16.15
N SER A 225 15.23 2.14 16.45
CA SER A 225 15.50 0.73 16.17
C SER A 225 15.06 0.30 14.77
N ILE A 226 14.28 1.12 14.07
CA ILE A 226 13.89 0.88 12.68
C ILE A 226 15.04 1.33 11.79
N VAL A 227 15.62 0.39 11.04
CA VAL A 227 16.81 0.64 10.22
C VAL A 227 16.48 1.05 8.78
N ALA A 228 15.33 0.61 8.28
CA ALA A 228 14.77 0.99 7.00
C ALA A 228 13.28 0.69 6.97
N GLU A 229 12.56 1.33 6.07
CA GLU A 229 11.12 1.15 5.90
C GLU A 229 10.75 1.05 4.42
N PHE A 230 9.83 0.15 4.12
CA PHE A 230 9.21 -0.06 2.81
C PHE A 230 7.72 0.18 2.93
N ASP A 231 7.25 1.27 2.39
CA ASP A 231 5.85 1.58 2.23
C ASP A 231 5.35 0.98 0.92
N VAL A 232 4.31 0.19 0.99
CA VAL A 232 3.77 -0.57 -0.14
C VAL A 232 2.34 -0.09 -0.39
N ASP A 233 2.19 0.74 -1.40
CA ASP A 233 0.94 1.44 -1.68
C ASP A 233 0.62 1.36 -3.18
N MET A 234 -0.55 0.80 -3.53
CA MET A 234 -1.03 0.63 -4.91
C MET A 234 -0.07 -0.17 -5.80
N ILE A 235 0.11 -1.44 -5.50
CA ILE A 235 1.05 -2.33 -6.21
C ILE A 235 0.37 -3.40 -7.09
N GLY A 236 -0.95 -3.43 -7.14
CA GLY A 236 -1.72 -4.46 -7.85
C GLY A 236 -2.04 -4.12 -9.32
N ARG A 237 -1.83 -2.88 -9.77
CA ARG A 237 -2.11 -2.42 -11.14
C ARG A 237 -0.87 -1.76 -11.76
N GLY A 238 -1.02 -1.01 -12.85
CA GLY A 238 0.10 -0.29 -13.47
C GLY A 238 0.53 -0.87 -14.83
N SER A 239 -0.34 -1.63 -15.47
CA SER A 239 -0.14 -2.03 -16.86
C SER A 239 -0.22 -0.81 -17.81
N ALA A 240 0.20 -0.99 -19.08
CA ALA A 240 0.06 0.04 -20.12
C ALA A 240 -1.40 0.45 -20.40
N ARG A 241 -2.39 -0.29 -19.87
CA ARG A 241 -3.82 0.06 -19.94
C ARG A 241 -4.27 0.92 -18.76
N ASP A 242 -3.53 0.89 -17.69
CA ASP A 242 -3.87 1.59 -16.44
C ASP A 242 -3.28 2.99 -16.38
N ILE A 243 -2.02 3.12 -16.80
CA ILE A 243 -1.28 4.37 -16.77
C ILE A 243 -0.38 4.54 -17.99
N LYS A 244 -0.08 5.77 -18.35
CA LYS A 244 0.89 6.08 -19.41
C LYS A 244 2.30 5.65 -18.96
N GLY A 245 2.99 4.89 -19.81
CA GLY A 245 4.33 4.38 -19.51
C GLY A 245 4.34 3.13 -18.64
N GLY A 246 3.16 2.67 -18.21
CA GLY A 246 3.01 1.43 -17.47
C GLY A 246 3.41 0.20 -18.26
N GLY A 247 3.57 -0.90 -17.55
CA GLY A 247 3.96 -2.20 -18.12
C GLY A 247 4.44 -3.17 -17.05
N PRO A 248 4.78 -4.40 -17.42
CA PRO A 248 5.09 -5.47 -16.45
C PRO A 248 6.34 -5.18 -15.61
N THR A 249 7.22 -4.30 -16.07
CA THR A 249 8.44 -3.93 -15.33
C THR A 249 8.39 -2.54 -14.72
N TYR A 250 7.30 -1.78 -14.90
CA TYR A 250 7.19 -0.44 -14.34
C TYR A 250 7.05 -0.50 -12.81
N LEU A 251 7.84 0.34 -12.13
CA LEU A 251 7.74 0.56 -10.68
C LEU A 251 8.07 2.01 -10.36
N GLU A 252 7.13 2.71 -9.77
CA GLU A 252 7.32 4.04 -9.22
C GLU A 252 7.98 3.95 -7.86
N VAL A 253 9.02 4.76 -7.65
CA VAL A 253 9.87 4.69 -6.46
C VAL A 253 10.08 6.11 -5.93
N VAL A 254 9.62 6.35 -4.71
CA VAL A 254 9.69 7.66 -4.07
C VAL A 254 10.43 7.57 -2.73
N GLY A 255 11.39 8.44 -2.50
CA GLY A 255 12.13 8.54 -1.24
C GLY A 255 13.38 7.66 -1.13
N LEU A 256 13.54 6.65 -1.99
CA LEU A 256 14.53 5.57 -1.86
C LEU A 256 15.96 6.06 -1.55
N ARG A 257 16.39 7.16 -2.17
CA ARG A 257 17.77 7.66 -2.05
C ARG A 257 17.88 9.00 -1.32
N ARG A 258 16.78 9.50 -0.76
CA ARG A 258 16.75 10.83 -0.12
C ARG A 258 17.57 10.90 1.16
N LEU A 259 17.50 9.86 1.99
CA LEU A 259 18.23 9.80 3.26
C LEU A 259 19.47 8.90 3.22
N SER A 260 19.50 7.92 2.31
CA SER A 260 20.59 6.95 2.21
C SER A 260 20.72 6.42 0.79
N LYS A 261 21.81 6.78 0.13
CA LYS A 261 22.18 6.19 -1.16
C LYS A 261 22.48 4.72 -1.05
N GLU A 262 23.10 4.32 0.08
CA GLU A 262 23.42 2.91 0.35
C GLU A 262 22.16 2.05 0.46
N PHE A 263 21.08 2.56 1.10
CA PHE A 263 19.80 1.90 1.10
C PHE A 263 19.26 1.69 -0.33
N GLY A 264 19.36 2.74 -1.16
CA GLY A 264 19.02 2.67 -2.57
C GLY A 264 19.82 1.60 -3.32
N ASP A 265 21.13 1.56 -3.12
CA ASP A 265 22.01 0.56 -3.74
C ASP A 265 21.64 -0.88 -3.33
N TRP A 266 21.22 -1.08 -2.07
CA TRP A 266 20.78 -2.39 -1.58
C TRP A 266 19.46 -2.84 -2.20
N VAL A 267 18.48 -1.95 -2.30
CA VAL A 267 17.18 -2.25 -2.92
C VAL A 267 17.34 -2.54 -4.41
N GLU A 268 18.15 -1.75 -5.12
CA GLU A 268 18.46 -2.00 -6.53
C GLU A 268 19.22 -3.32 -6.73
N ALA A 269 20.15 -3.66 -5.82
CA ALA A 269 20.87 -4.93 -5.86
C ALA A 269 19.96 -6.12 -5.59
N ALA A 270 18.94 -6.00 -4.74
CA ALA A 270 17.93 -7.02 -4.53
C ALA A 270 17.06 -7.17 -5.80
N ASN A 271 16.52 -6.08 -6.33
CA ASN A 271 15.74 -6.08 -7.56
C ASN A 271 16.50 -6.68 -8.76
N ALA A 272 17.79 -6.43 -8.87
CA ALA A 272 18.61 -6.97 -9.96
C ALA A 272 18.74 -8.50 -9.94
N LYS A 273 18.39 -9.16 -8.84
CA LYS A 273 18.37 -10.64 -8.72
C LYS A 273 17.04 -11.25 -9.14
N GLU A 274 16.01 -10.44 -9.32
CA GLU A 274 14.73 -10.92 -9.81
C GLU A 274 14.87 -11.53 -11.21
N SER A 275 14.06 -12.53 -11.51
CA SER A 275 14.03 -13.15 -12.85
C SER A 275 13.65 -12.14 -13.95
N THR A 276 12.86 -11.16 -13.59
CA THR A 276 12.50 -10.01 -14.43
C THR A 276 12.54 -8.76 -13.55
N PRO A 277 13.69 -8.06 -13.48
CA PRO A 277 13.84 -6.88 -12.65
C PRO A 277 12.88 -5.77 -13.03
N PHE A 278 12.39 -5.03 -12.03
CA PHE A 278 11.63 -3.82 -12.25
C PHE A 278 12.52 -2.67 -12.71
N VAL A 279 11.98 -1.82 -13.55
CA VAL A 279 12.60 -0.55 -13.97
C VAL A 279 12.06 0.56 -13.06
N PHE A 280 12.92 1.06 -12.19
CA PHE A 280 12.56 2.09 -11.23
C PHE A 280 12.33 3.43 -11.93
N ASN A 281 11.15 4.00 -11.75
CA ASN A 281 10.79 5.35 -12.19
C ASN A 281 10.87 6.30 -10.98
N PHE A 282 11.77 7.29 -11.07
CA PHE A 282 11.98 8.32 -10.05
C PHE A 282 11.35 9.67 -10.43
N GLU A 283 10.51 9.72 -11.46
CA GLU A 283 9.91 10.98 -11.94
C GLU A 283 9.19 11.73 -10.81
N TYR A 284 8.37 10.99 -10.05
CA TYR A 284 7.58 11.55 -8.94
C TYR A 284 8.41 11.86 -7.69
N ASP A 285 9.64 11.35 -7.58
CA ASP A 285 10.56 11.68 -6.51
C ASP A 285 11.38 12.95 -6.79
N ALA A 286 11.23 13.54 -7.98
CA ALA A 286 11.97 14.74 -8.37
C ALA A 286 11.68 15.91 -7.42
N PRO A 287 12.70 16.67 -6.97
CA PRO A 287 12.51 17.83 -6.11
C PRO A 287 11.54 18.86 -6.73
N GLY A 288 10.53 19.24 -5.98
CA GLY A 288 9.52 20.21 -6.45
C GLY A 288 8.49 19.66 -7.42
N HIS A 289 8.38 18.34 -7.57
CA HIS A 289 7.34 17.74 -8.41
C HIS A 289 5.95 18.17 -7.94
N PRO A 290 5.03 18.62 -8.85
CA PRO A 290 3.75 19.23 -8.47
C PRO A 290 2.82 18.29 -7.71
N GLU A 291 2.88 16.99 -7.96
CA GLU A 291 2.05 15.99 -7.29
C GLU A 291 2.51 15.66 -5.86
N GLN A 292 3.71 16.07 -5.45
CA GLN A 292 4.23 15.99 -4.10
C GLN A 292 4.16 14.58 -3.46
N TYR A 293 4.38 13.51 -4.22
CA TYR A 293 4.22 12.14 -3.73
C TYR A 293 5.11 11.81 -2.53
N TYR A 294 6.31 12.40 -2.42
CA TYR A 294 7.15 12.23 -1.24
C TYR A 294 6.46 12.68 0.06
N CYS A 295 5.57 13.67 -0.03
CA CYS A 295 4.85 14.21 1.12
C CYS A 295 3.45 13.62 1.32
N ARG A 296 3.02 12.66 0.49
CA ARG A 296 1.62 12.19 0.43
C ARG A 296 1.45 10.69 0.72
N ALA A 297 2.50 9.98 1.07
CA ALA A 297 2.42 8.57 1.43
C ALA A 297 3.11 8.31 2.79
N ASP A 298 2.78 7.20 3.41
CA ASP A 298 3.11 6.87 4.80
C ASP A 298 4.62 6.80 5.09
N HIS A 299 5.47 6.53 4.07
CA HIS A 299 6.94 6.52 4.20
C HIS A 299 7.50 7.84 4.72
N TYR A 300 6.85 9.00 4.42
CA TYR A 300 7.32 10.29 4.89
C TYR A 300 7.29 10.39 6.42
N SER A 301 6.31 9.78 7.06
CA SER A 301 6.20 9.76 8.53
C SER A 301 7.43 9.12 9.19
N TYR A 302 8.05 8.13 8.56
CA TYR A 302 9.31 7.52 8.98
C TYR A 302 10.53 8.36 8.58
N ALA A 303 10.53 8.85 7.33
CA ALA A 303 11.63 9.64 6.79
C ALA A 303 11.89 10.91 7.61
N ARG A 304 10.85 11.58 8.11
CA ARG A 304 11.00 12.78 8.96
C ARG A 304 11.72 12.50 10.29
N TYR A 305 11.77 11.24 10.73
CA TYR A 305 12.58 10.77 11.87
C TYR A 305 13.97 10.27 11.48
N GLY A 306 14.33 10.38 10.20
CA GLY A 306 15.63 9.96 9.68
C GLY A 306 15.74 8.44 9.49
N VAL A 307 14.61 7.74 9.32
CA VAL A 307 14.58 6.34 8.87
C VAL A 307 14.67 6.33 7.34
N PRO A 308 15.67 5.66 6.72
CA PRO A 308 15.69 5.45 5.28
C PRO A 308 14.41 4.74 4.84
N SER A 309 13.61 5.41 4.02
CA SER A 309 12.25 4.97 3.66
C SER A 309 12.02 5.07 2.17
N VAL A 310 11.17 4.20 1.65
CA VAL A 310 10.76 4.19 0.24
C VAL A 310 9.28 3.89 0.13
N SER A 311 8.56 4.65 -0.68
CA SER A 311 7.24 4.25 -1.17
C SER A 311 7.38 3.59 -2.53
N LEU A 312 6.76 2.43 -2.68
CA LEU A 312 6.75 1.59 -3.85
C LEU A 312 5.32 1.50 -4.37
N SER A 313 5.10 1.97 -5.61
CA SER A 313 3.80 2.01 -6.25
C SER A 313 3.89 1.61 -7.71
N ARG A 314 2.79 1.13 -8.27
CA ARG A 314 2.65 0.96 -9.72
C ARG A 314 1.87 2.11 -10.37
N GLY A 315 1.70 3.20 -9.64
CA GLY A 315 1.13 4.46 -10.08
C GLY A 315 -0.38 4.57 -9.91
N ALA A 316 -0.83 5.82 -9.80
CA ALA A 316 -2.24 6.16 -9.64
C ALA A 316 -3.03 5.95 -10.95
N HIS A 317 -3.59 4.76 -11.12
CA HIS A 317 -4.32 4.36 -12.32
C HIS A 317 -5.64 5.11 -12.53
N GLN A 318 -6.29 4.88 -13.66
CA GLN A 318 -7.53 5.58 -14.06
C GLN A 318 -8.72 5.41 -13.09
N ASP A 319 -8.74 4.35 -12.30
CA ASP A 319 -9.80 4.05 -11.32
C ASP A 319 -9.42 4.47 -9.88
N TYR A 320 -8.26 5.09 -9.67
CA TYR A 320 -7.82 5.62 -8.38
C TYR A 320 -8.88 6.53 -7.76
N HIS A 321 -9.27 6.26 -6.50
CA HIS A 321 -10.36 6.92 -5.78
C HIS A 321 -11.72 6.86 -6.49
N GLN A 322 -11.98 5.74 -7.20
CA GLN A 322 -13.25 5.47 -7.86
C GLN A 322 -13.88 4.18 -7.32
N VAL A 323 -15.21 4.06 -7.43
CA VAL A 323 -15.93 2.80 -7.09
C VAL A 323 -15.48 1.64 -7.99
N THR A 324 -14.77 1.94 -9.06
CA THR A 324 -14.24 0.98 -10.03
C THR A 324 -12.85 0.44 -9.68
N ASP A 325 -12.28 0.81 -8.54
CA ASP A 325 -11.07 0.17 -8.01
C ASP A 325 -11.45 -1.13 -7.28
N GLU A 326 -11.59 -2.20 -8.06
CA GLU A 326 -12.12 -3.49 -7.62
C GLU A 326 -11.16 -4.66 -7.86
N PRO A 327 -11.23 -5.75 -7.06
CA PRO A 327 -10.31 -6.90 -7.12
C PRO A 327 -10.20 -7.57 -8.50
N GLN A 328 -11.27 -7.58 -9.30
CA GLN A 328 -11.23 -8.21 -10.64
C GLN A 328 -10.35 -7.47 -11.67
N TYR A 329 -9.86 -6.27 -11.35
CA TYR A 329 -9.02 -5.48 -12.25
C TYR A 329 -7.54 -5.50 -11.87
N ILE A 330 -7.19 -6.21 -10.83
CA ILE A 330 -5.81 -6.39 -10.36
C ILE A 330 -5.05 -7.37 -11.29
N ASP A 331 -3.81 -7.03 -11.59
CA ASP A 331 -2.87 -7.90 -12.29
C ASP A 331 -2.13 -8.81 -11.30
N TYR A 332 -2.79 -9.87 -10.86
CA TYR A 332 -2.27 -10.76 -9.82
C TYR A 332 -0.89 -11.37 -10.12
N PRO A 333 -0.53 -11.74 -11.38
CA PRO A 333 0.82 -12.18 -11.69
C PRO A 333 1.90 -11.11 -11.42
N ASP A 334 1.70 -9.88 -11.88
CA ASP A 334 2.64 -8.80 -11.65
C ASP A 334 2.63 -8.33 -10.19
N TYR A 335 1.46 -8.33 -9.56
CA TYR A 335 1.29 -8.06 -8.13
C TYR A 335 2.11 -9.04 -7.28
N ALA A 336 2.05 -10.35 -7.57
CA ALA A 336 2.84 -11.35 -6.85
C ALA A 336 4.36 -11.16 -7.06
N ARG A 337 4.78 -10.78 -8.27
CA ARG A 337 6.20 -10.48 -8.55
C ARG A 337 6.69 -9.28 -7.73
N LEU A 338 5.91 -8.21 -7.65
CA LEU A 338 6.30 -7.04 -6.87
C LEU A 338 6.29 -7.34 -5.37
N THR A 339 5.31 -8.09 -4.87
CA THR A 339 5.28 -8.57 -3.49
C THR A 339 6.53 -9.41 -3.16
N GLN A 340 6.98 -10.27 -4.11
CA GLN A 340 8.21 -11.03 -3.97
C GLN A 340 9.44 -10.12 -3.92
N MET A 341 9.52 -9.11 -4.78
CA MET A 341 10.63 -8.15 -4.78
C MET A 341 10.72 -7.38 -3.45
N VAL A 342 9.58 -6.96 -2.87
CA VAL A 342 9.56 -6.32 -1.55
C VAL A 342 10.06 -7.27 -0.47
N PHE A 343 9.62 -8.53 -0.48
CA PHE A 343 10.10 -9.56 0.43
C PHE A 343 11.63 -9.73 0.33
N ASP A 344 12.17 -9.86 -0.90
CA ASP A 344 13.60 -10.08 -1.14
C ASP A 344 14.45 -8.84 -0.78
N ALA A 345 13.93 -7.63 -1.03
CA ALA A 345 14.57 -6.38 -0.63
C ALA A 345 14.62 -6.24 0.91
N ALA A 346 13.50 -6.52 1.59
CA ALA A 346 13.45 -6.51 3.05
C ALA A 346 14.38 -7.57 3.67
N LEU A 347 14.44 -8.77 3.08
CA LEU A 347 15.36 -9.83 3.47
C LEU A 347 16.83 -9.40 3.27
N PHE A 348 17.15 -8.75 2.15
CA PHE A 348 18.48 -8.24 1.86
C PHE A 348 18.93 -7.24 2.93
N VAL A 349 18.10 -6.21 3.19
CA VAL A 349 18.37 -5.19 4.22
C VAL A 349 18.43 -5.82 5.62
N GLY A 350 17.54 -6.76 5.90
CA GLY A 350 17.48 -7.49 7.19
C GLY A 350 18.73 -8.34 7.46
N ASN A 351 19.45 -8.75 6.40
CA ASN A 351 20.68 -9.54 6.49
C ASN A 351 21.98 -8.71 6.38
N ALA A 352 21.89 -7.41 6.10
CA ALA A 352 23.06 -6.56 5.97
C ALA A 352 23.88 -6.50 7.27
N ASP A 353 25.21 -6.40 7.14
CA ASP A 353 26.13 -6.42 8.28
C ASP A 353 26.03 -5.17 9.16
N HIS A 354 25.52 -4.08 8.62
CA HIS A 354 25.34 -2.80 9.31
C HIS A 354 24.01 -2.15 8.90
N ARG A 355 23.61 -1.08 9.57
CA ARG A 355 22.48 -0.24 9.17
C ARG A 355 22.82 0.57 7.91
N PRO A 356 21.87 0.91 7.05
CA PRO A 356 22.12 1.84 5.96
C PRO A 356 22.71 3.15 6.50
N ARG A 357 23.79 3.64 5.90
CA ARG A 357 24.40 4.89 6.31
C ARG A 357 23.56 6.05 5.81
N LEU A 358 23.26 6.97 6.72
CA LEU A 358 22.61 8.23 6.34
C LEU A 358 23.63 9.12 5.63
N ASP A 359 23.24 9.73 4.50
CA ASP A 359 24.06 10.70 3.79
C ASP A 359 24.07 12.06 4.52
N GLU A 360 22.99 12.37 5.25
CA GLU A 360 22.81 13.58 6.03
C GLU A 360 22.43 13.24 7.48
N PRO A 361 22.72 14.12 8.45
CA PRO A 361 22.27 13.92 9.83
C PRO A 361 20.74 13.81 9.93
N LYS A 362 20.26 13.06 10.91
CA LYS A 362 18.82 13.00 11.20
C LYS A 362 18.23 14.40 11.38
N PRO A 363 17.02 14.67 10.88
CA PRO A 363 16.35 15.94 11.09
C PRO A 363 16.25 16.29 12.58
N ALA A 364 16.66 17.50 12.94
CA ALA A 364 16.60 17.96 14.33
C ALA A 364 15.16 18.18 14.83
N ASN A 365 14.23 18.43 13.93
CA ASN A 365 12.81 18.57 14.22
C ASN A 365 12.00 17.79 13.17
N PRO A 366 11.35 16.68 13.56
CA PRO A 366 10.55 15.88 12.64
C PRO A 366 9.22 16.53 12.22
N HIS A 367 8.83 17.63 12.86
CA HIS A 367 7.54 18.32 12.62
C HIS A 367 7.67 19.54 11.69
N VAL A 368 8.77 19.68 10.97
CA VAL A 368 8.85 20.70 9.92
C VAL A 368 7.96 20.30 8.74
N PRO A 369 7.33 21.27 8.04
CA PRO A 369 6.55 20.95 6.85
C PRO A 369 7.37 20.18 5.82
N CYS A 370 6.76 19.14 5.26
CA CYS A 370 7.37 18.35 4.21
C CYS A 370 7.76 19.20 3.01
N LYS A 371 8.85 18.86 2.38
CA LYS A 371 9.30 19.44 1.10
C LYS A 371 9.53 18.32 0.10
N GLN A 372 8.78 18.40 -1.01
CA GLN A 372 8.98 17.54 -2.17
C GLN A 372 10.40 17.62 -2.70
#